data_ef9a2c573b94af326eff21dc6494f0a6
#
_entry.id   ef9a2c573b94af326eff21dc6494f0a6
#
_cell.length_a   1.000
_cell.length_b   1.000
_cell.length_c   1.000
_cell.angle_alpha   90.00
_cell.angle_beta   90.00
_cell.angle_gamma   90.00
#
_symmetry.space_group_name_H-M   'P 1'
#
loop_
_entity.id
_entity.type
_entity.pdbx_description
1 polymer ?
#
loop_
_entity_poly.entity_id
_entity_poly.type
_entity_poly.pdbx_seq_one_letter_code
_entity_poly.pdbx_strand_id
1 'polypeptide(L)'
;MSVFRIIGILLLLALPIGCSQCNKEQGDQAPSISEIEGIEGDKKPDSSKEIEWTEEDKLKAKQAPEGMVFIKGGCFTMGNDRAQADEKYEHEVCLNDFYMDRYEVTQDRWEKVMGFNPSKNIKADHPVEQVNYYDIQQFIKKSGGACRLPTEAEWEYAARGYAKTRYFWGNVMDGAYAWFEDNSDKTTHPVGQKKPNRFGLHDMMGNVWEWTEDWYTPYYVGNKETNPTGPKEGENKVIRGGSFDSSAGALRITNRTWLNPKNRVFSKVATYGGSVDEKYNFIGFRCTKSIAAPPAETPPAPSPSKEKPIQK
;
A
#
# COMPACT_ATOMS: atom_id res chain seq x y z
N MET A 1 -10.91 -70.85 -0.03
CA MET A 1 -11.44 -71.28 -1.34
C MET A 1 -11.13 -70.17 -2.33
N SER A 2 -10.09 -70.37 -2.96
CA SER A 2 -9.63 -70.28 -4.36
C SER A 2 -10.68 -69.76 -5.32
N VAL A 3 -10.34 -68.79 -6.19
CA VAL A 3 -10.08 -68.99 -7.63
C VAL A 3 -9.38 -67.76 -8.23
N PHE A 4 -8.19 -68.03 -8.78
CA PHE A 4 -7.46 -67.25 -9.73
C PHE A 4 -8.21 -67.13 -11.09
N ARG A 5 -8.03 -66.02 -11.81
CA ARG A 5 -7.91 -66.06 -13.25
C ARG A 5 -7.10 -64.90 -13.81
N ILE A 6 -6.04 -65.29 -14.48
CA ILE A 6 -5.08 -64.66 -15.38
C ILE A 6 -5.74 -64.55 -16.77
N ILE A 7 -5.24 -63.65 -17.65
CA ILE A 7 -5.20 -63.60 -19.12
C ILE A 7 -5.51 -62.14 -19.54
N GLY A 8 -4.82 -61.46 -20.40
CA GLY A 8 -3.74 -61.79 -21.31
C GLY A 8 -3.28 -60.53 -22.03
N ILE A 9 -2.03 -60.53 -22.38
CA ILE A 9 -1.32 -59.51 -23.17
C ILE A 9 -1.77 -59.67 -24.64
N LEU A 10 -2.15 -58.55 -25.30
CA LEU A 10 -2.23 -58.49 -26.76
C LEU A 10 -1.27 -57.43 -27.29
N LEU A 11 -0.14 -57.92 -27.84
CA LEU A 11 0.81 -57.16 -28.64
C LEU A 11 0.20 -57.00 -30.04
N LEU A 12 0.01 -55.75 -30.49
CA LEU A 12 -0.26 -55.45 -31.91
C LEU A 12 0.91 -54.66 -32.47
N LEU A 13 1.71 -55.38 -33.27
CA LEU A 13 2.69 -54.82 -34.17
C LEU A 13 1.96 -54.10 -35.32
N ALA A 14 2.24 -52.84 -35.55
CA ALA A 14 1.87 -52.14 -36.77
C ALA A 14 3.13 -51.57 -37.42
N LEU A 15 3.33 -51.99 -38.65
CA LEU A 15 4.40 -51.67 -39.61
C LEU A 15 4.33 -50.19 -40.04
N PRO A 16 5.44 -49.57 -40.47
CA PRO A 16 5.46 -48.20 -40.90
C PRO A 16 5.02 -48.08 -42.37
N ILE A 17 4.04 -47.22 -42.62
CA ILE A 17 3.70 -46.74 -43.97
C ILE A 17 4.54 -45.48 -44.19
N GLY A 18 5.48 -45.60 -45.11
CA GLY A 18 6.26 -44.44 -45.57
C GLY A 18 5.41 -43.47 -46.38
N CYS A 19 5.45 -42.22 -45.99
CA CYS A 19 5.01 -41.12 -46.84
C CYS A 19 6.25 -40.29 -47.22
N SER A 20 6.67 -40.49 -48.47
CA SER A 20 7.67 -39.69 -49.15
C SER A 20 7.00 -38.40 -49.62
N GLN A 21 7.49 -37.28 -49.18
CA GLN A 21 7.22 -35.88 -49.52
C GLN A 21 6.50 -35.08 -48.40
N CYS A 22 7.29 -34.61 -47.45
CA CYS A 22 6.99 -33.38 -46.75
C CYS A 22 8.19 -32.44 -46.85
N ASN A 23 7.92 -31.29 -47.42
CA ASN A 23 8.85 -30.19 -47.64
C ASN A 23 9.53 -29.75 -46.33
N LYS A 24 10.78 -29.38 -46.45
CA LYS A 24 11.54 -28.62 -45.45
C LYS A 24 10.83 -27.30 -45.18
N GLU A 25 10.14 -27.18 -44.08
CA GLU A 25 9.82 -25.90 -43.48
C GLU A 25 10.99 -25.47 -42.58
N GLN A 26 11.37 -24.24 -42.79
CA GLN A 26 12.44 -23.54 -42.08
C GLN A 26 12.16 -23.55 -40.56
N GLY A 27 13.15 -24.02 -39.83
CA GLY A 27 13.11 -23.91 -38.37
C GLY A 27 13.20 -22.43 -37.97
N ASP A 28 12.14 -21.94 -37.33
CA ASP A 28 12.18 -20.70 -36.57
C ASP A 28 13.13 -20.90 -35.40
N GLN A 29 14.35 -20.41 -35.57
CA GLN A 29 15.28 -20.20 -34.44
C GLN A 29 14.67 -19.11 -33.57
N ALA A 30 14.48 -19.39 -32.29
CA ALA A 30 14.21 -18.35 -31.28
C ALA A 30 15.28 -17.24 -31.40
N PRO A 31 14.86 -15.97 -31.34
CA PRO A 31 15.80 -14.85 -31.48
C PRO A 31 16.86 -14.93 -30.38
N SER A 32 18.11 -14.75 -30.78
CA SER A 32 19.24 -14.68 -29.85
C SER A 32 19.10 -13.47 -28.93
N ILE A 33 19.61 -13.60 -27.70
CA ILE A 33 19.57 -12.58 -26.63
C ILE A 33 20.18 -11.22 -27.06
N SER A 34 20.81 -11.13 -28.22
CA SER A 34 21.43 -9.91 -28.75
C SER A 34 20.48 -8.98 -29.53
N GLU A 35 19.24 -9.33 -29.78
CA GLU A 35 18.26 -8.53 -30.55
C GLU A 35 17.18 -7.83 -29.73
N ILE A 36 17.28 -7.86 -28.37
CA ILE A 36 16.44 -7.06 -27.48
C ILE A 36 17.24 -5.85 -26.98
N GLU A 37 17.84 -5.11 -27.91
CA GLU A 37 18.34 -3.75 -27.63
C GLU A 37 17.19 -2.76 -27.83
N GLY A 38 16.54 -2.40 -26.73
CA GLY A 38 15.44 -1.41 -26.73
C GLY A 38 14.68 -1.32 -25.41
N ILE A 39 15.08 -2.06 -24.38
CA ILE A 39 14.60 -1.78 -23.02
C ILE A 39 15.57 -0.75 -22.44
N GLU A 40 15.15 0.53 -22.40
CA GLU A 40 15.84 1.53 -21.61
C GLU A 40 16.07 0.93 -20.22
N GLY A 41 17.35 0.69 -19.91
CA GLY A 41 17.75 0.13 -18.63
C GLY A 41 17.13 0.96 -17.51
N ASP A 42 16.56 0.26 -16.53
CA ASP A 42 16.02 0.86 -15.30
C ASP A 42 17.04 1.84 -14.74
N LYS A 43 16.89 3.12 -15.08
CA LYS A 43 17.59 4.18 -14.37
C LYS A 43 17.05 4.09 -12.95
N LYS A 44 17.94 3.75 -11.99
CA LYS A 44 17.61 3.95 -10.56
C LYS A 44 16.89 5.27 -10.44
N PRO A 45 15.77 5.34 -9.72
CA PRO A 45 15.05 6.60 -9.54
C PRO A 45 16.09 7.64 -9.13
N ASP A 46 16.09 8.77 -9.83
CA ASP A 46 17.04 9.85 -9.58
C ASP A 46 16.87 10.32 -8.13
N SER A 47 17.65 9.72 -7.25
CA SER A 47 17.70 10.05 -5.83
C SER A 47 18.34 11.41 -5.55
N SER A 48 18.82 12.09 -6.60
CA SER A 48 19.66 13.28 -6.49
C SER A 48 18.86 14.59 -6.42
N LYS A 49 17.57 14.61 -6.72
CA LYS A 49 16.74 15.79 -6.42
C LYS A 49 16.40 15.78 -4.95
N GLU A 50 17.22 16.45 -4.16
CA GLU A 50 16.85 16.81 -2.78
C GLU A 50 15.51 17.57 -2.82
N ILE A 51 14.62 17.22 -1.89
CA ILE A 51 13.39 17.99 -1.70
C ILE A 51 13.81 19.35 -1.16
N GLU A 52 13.64 20.40 -1.96
CA GLU A 52 13.86 21.76 -1.48
C GLU A 52 12.78 22.10 -0.46
N TRP A 53 13.15 22.02 0.80
CA TRP A 53 12.32 22.42 1.92
C TRP A 53 12.47 23.91 2.18
N THR A 54 11.36 24.62 2.24
CA THR A 54 11.31 26.00 2.72
C THR A 54 11.63 26.04 4.22
N GLU A 55 11.91 27.22 4.78
CA GLU A 55 12.10 27.37 6.22
C GLU A 55 10.83 26.99 7.01
N GLU A 56 9.64 27.22 6.43
CA GLU A 56 8.36 26.77 6.98
C GLU A 56 8.27 25.25 7.03
N ASP A 57 8.66 24.55 5.96
CA ASP A 57 8.67 23.06 5.91
C ASP A 57 9.61 22.50 7.00
N LYS A 58 10.80 23.11 7.15
CA LYS A 58 11.76 22.72 8.20
C LYS A 58 11.20 22.94 9.59
N LEU A 59 10.44 24.04 9.80
CA LEU A 59 9.78 24.31 11.07
C LEU A 59 8.69 23.26 11.34
N LYS A 60 7.82 22.96 10.37
CA LYS A 60 6.81 21.90 10.49
C LYS A 60 7.45 20.55 10.80
N ALA A 61 8.56 20.21 10.14
CA ALA A 61 9.29 18.98 10.42
C ALA A 61 9.83 18.91 11.87
N LYS A 62 10.32 20.03 12.41
CA LYS A 62 10.76 20.12 13.82
C LYS A 62 9.60 20.05 14.82
N GLN A 63 8.40 20.44 14.41
CA GLN A 63 7.17 20.41 15.21
C GLN A 63 6.42 19.08 15.09
N ALA A 64 6.95 18.13 14.32
CA ALA A 64 6.32 16.82 14.19
C ALA A 64 6.13 16.18 15.58
N PRO A 65 4.95 15.60 15.86
CA PRO A 65 4.74 14.84 17.07
C PRO A 65 5.77 13.72 17.20
N GLU A 66 6.06 13.31 18.44
CA GLU A 66 6.96 12.19 18.69
C GLU A 66 6.54 10.93 17.90
N GLY A 67 7.48 10.31 17.23
CA GLY A 67 7.26 9.13 16.40
C GLY A 67 6.66 9.40 15.02
N MET A 68 6.29 10.65 14.70
CA MET A 68 5.76 11.04 13.38
C MET A 68 6.82 11.75 12.53
N VAL A 69 6.63 11.72 11.23
CA VAL A 69 7.40 12.49 10.24
C VAL A 69 6.48 13.48 9.52
N PHE A 70 7.06 14.60 9.13
CA PHE A 70 6.39 15.60 8.31
C PHE A 70 6.34 15.11 6.86
N ILE A 71 5.15 15.09 6.29
CA ILE A 71 4.91 14.81 4.88
C ILE A 71 4.50 16.11 4.21
N LYS A 72 5.41 16.66 3.41
CA LYS A 72 5.10 17.83 2.59
C LYS A 72 4.07 17.44 1.54
N GLY A 73 2.95 18.11 1.53
CA GLY A 73 1.89 17.91 0.56
C GLY A 73 2.31 18.23 -0.86
N GLY A 74 1.45 17.88 -1.80
CA GLY A 74 1.70 18.09 -3.23
C GLY A 74 0.77 17.25 -4.06
N CYS A 75 0.93 17.32 -5.39
CA CYS A 75 0.10 16.56 -6.32
C CYS A 75 0.87 15.34 -6.85
N PHE A 76 0.16 14.23 -7.03
CA PHE A 76 0.72 12.99 -7.58
C PHE A 76 -0.34 12.27 -8.43
N THR A 77 0.11 11.32 -9.23
CA THR A 77 -0.79 10.40 -9.93
C THR A 77 -1.08 9.21 -9.02
N MET A 78 -2.33 9.08 -8.59
CA MET A 78 -2.84 7.96 -7.80
C MET A 78 -3.34 6.85 -8.71
N GLY A 79 -3.11 5.59 -8.32
CA GLY A 79 -3.53 4.43 -9.09
C GLY A 79 -2.50 3.95 -10.11
N ASN A 80 -2.93 2.98 -10.95
CA ASN A 80 -2.09 2.40 -12.02
C ASN A 80 -2.95 1.69 -13.08
N ASP A 81 -3.07 2.26 -14.27
CA ASP A 81 -3.87 1.72 -15.37
C ASP A 81 -3.34 0.38 -15.93
N ARG A 82 -2.10 0.03 -15.61
CA ARG A 82 -1.44 -1.23 -16.05
C ARG A 82 -1.50 -2.33 -15.00
N ALA A 83 -2.12 -2.07 -13.84
CA ALA A 83 -2.24 -3.01 -12.73
C ALA A 83 -3.62 -3.67 -12.67
N GLN A 84 -4.08 -4.05 -11.49
CA GLN A 84 -5.37 -4.71 -11.29
C GLN A 84 -6.55 -3.75 -11.56
N ALA A 85 -7.73 -4.30 -11.79
CA ALA A 85 -8.90 -3.51 -12.17
C ALA A 85 -9.26 -2.43 -11.14
N ASP A 86 -9.08 -2.71 -9.85
CA ASP A 86 -9.39 -1.80 -8.75
C ASP A 86 -8.30 -0.73 -8.50
N GLU A 87 -7.13 -0.86 -9.13
CA GLU A 87 -6.07 0.15 -9.13
C GLU A 87 -6.27 1.22 -10.23
N LYS A 88 -7.22 1.01 -11.14
CA LYS A 88 -7.58 1.94 -12.24
C LYS A 88 -8.59 2.96 -11.70
N TYR A 89 -8.79 4.10 -12.23
CA TYR A 89 -8.13 4.83 -13.27
C TYR A 89 -7.09 5.79 -12.68
N GLU A 90 -5.93 5.93 -13.34
CA GLU A 90 -4.92 6.90 -12.91
C GLU A 90 -5.51 8.31 -12.93
N HIS A 91 -5.33 9.08 -11.85
CA HIS A 91 -5.83 10.44 -11.72
C HIS A 91 -4.91 11.30 -10.84
N GLU A 92 -5.01 12.62 -11.02
CA GLU A 92 -4.23 13.55 -10.22
C GLU A 92 -4.90 13.78 -8.86
N VAL A 93 -4.17 13.54 -7.79
CA VAL A 93 -4.57 13.87 -6.42
C VAL A 93 -3.59 14.87 -5.82
N CYS A 94 -4.13 15.94 -5.23
CA CYS A 94 -3.36 16.92 -4.48
C CYS A 94 -3.68 16.83 -2.99
N LEU A 95 -2.66 16.80 -2.14
CA LEU A 95 -2.79 16.70 -0.69
C LEU A 95 -2.16 17.90 0.00
N ASN A 96 -2.75 18.32 1.11
CA ASN A 96 -2.14 19.25 2.04
C ASN A 96 -1.01 18.57 2.82
N ASP A 97 -0.20 19.38 3.53
CA ASP A 97 0.78 18.88 4.47
C ASP A 97 0.13 18.12 5.62
N PHE A 98 0.77 17.05 6.07
CA PHE A 98 0.32 16.26 7.21
C PHE A 98 1.49 15.59 7.94
N TYR A 99 1.25 15.04 9.13
CA TYR A 99 2.18 14.16 9.82
C TYR A 99 1.71 12.71 9.69
N MET A 100 2.66 11.78 9.61
CA MET A 100 2.38 10.35 9.58
C MET A 100 3.33 9.61 10.52
N ASP A 101 2.83 8.59 11.23
CA ASP A 101 3.65 7.71 12.04
C ASP A 101 4.78 7.12 11.18
N ARG A 102 6.02 7.20 11.68
CA ARG A 102 7.20 6.64 11.02
C ARG A 102 7.09 5.13 10.84
N TYR A 103 6.45 4.47 11.76
CA TYR A 103 6.25 3.04 11.85
C TYR A 103 4.76 2.71 11.98
N GLU A 104 4.42 1.46 11.77
CA GLU A 104 3.14 0.89 12.20
C GLU A 104 2.97 1.07 13.70
N VAL A 105 1.73 1.18 14.20
CA VAL A 105 1.48 1.23 15.65
C VAL A 105 1.93 -0.07 16.29
N THR A 106 2.85 0.03 17.24
CA THR A 106 3.40 -1.14 17.94
C THR A 106 2.45 -1.70 18.98
N GLN A 107 2.65 -2.95 19.35
CA GLN A 107 1.90 -3.62 20.41
C GLN A 107 2.05 -2.90 21.75
N ASP A 108 3.27 -2.42 22.08
CA ASP A 108 3.51 -1.63 23.30
C ASP A 108 2.69 -0.32 23.32
N ARG A 109 2.69 0.42 22.18
CA ARG A 109 1.87 1.65 22.07
C ARG A 109 0.39 1.36 22.17
N TRP A 110 -0.08 0.28 21.54
CA TRP A 110 -1.47 -0.16 21.63
C TRP A 110 -1.85 -0.51 23.06
N GLU A 111 -1.07 -1.35 23.75
CA GLU A 111 -1.36 -1.83 25.09
C GLU A 111 -1.37 -0.70 26.13
N LYS A 112 -0.46 0.28 25.99
CA LYS A 112 -0.44 1.49 26.84
C LYS A 112 -1.74 2.29 26.76
N VAL A 113 -2.39 2.33 25.58
CA VAL A 113 -3.63 3.08 25.35
C VAL A 113 -4.87 2.25 25.68
N MET A 114 -4.88 0.98 25.26
CA MET A 114 -6.08 0.13 25.31
C MET A 114 -6.16 -0.71 26.58
N GLY A 115 -5.03 -1.00 27.23
CA GLY A 115 -4.95 -1.82 28.44
C GLY A 115 -4.92 -3.34 28.16
N PHE A 116 -4.84 -3.75 26.90
CA PHE A 116 -4.71 -5.15 26.48
C PHE A 116 -4.03 -5.23 25.11
N ASN A 117 -3.51 -6.41 24.76
CA ASN A 117 -2.89 -6.67 23.46
C ASN A 117 -3.64 -7.79 22.73
N PRO A 118 -4.25 -7.55 21.55
CA PRO A 118 -5.01 -8.55 20.80
C PRO A 118 -4.15 -9.43 19.89
N SER A 119 -2.87 -9.09 19.73
CA SER A 119 -1.98 -9.72 18.76
C SER A 119 -1.75 -11.20 19.04
N LYS A 120 -1.53 -11.98 17.98
CA LYS A 120 -1.29 -13.42 18.08
C LYS A 120 0.05 -13.74 18.76
N ASN A 121 1.10 -13.03 18.35
CA ASN A 121 2.43 -13.19 18.90
C ASN A 121 2.80 -11.95 19.71
N ILE A 122 2.82 -12.07 21.04
CA ILE A 122 3.07 -10.93 21.94
C ILE A 122 4.54 -10.55 21.91
N LYS A 123 4.84 -9.39 21.32
CA LYS A 123 6.17 -8.78 21.21
C LYS A 123 6.04 -7.27 21.13
N ALA A 124 6.51 -6.56 22.13
CA ALA A 124 6.26 -5.13 22.35
C ALA A 124 6.58 -4.22 21.16
N ASP A 125 7.68 -4.51 20.43
CA ASP A 125 8.21 -3.75 19.31
C ASP A 125 7.69 -4.19 17.92
N HIS A 126 6.83 -5.20 17.85
CA HIS A 126 6.14 -5.61 16.64
C HIS A 126 4.89 -4.76 16.40
N PRO A 127 4.38 -4.68 15.16
CA PRO A 127 3.11 -4.02 14.91
C PRO A 127 1.98 -4.74 15.66
N VAL A 128 1.00 -3.98 16.15
CA VAL A 128 -0.24 -4.55 16.63
C VAL A 128 -1.02 -5.14 15.45
N GLU A 129 -1.56 -6.34 15.63
CA GLU A 129 -2.39 -7.02 14.63
C GLU A 129 -3.64 -7.63 15.30
N GLN A 130 -4.53 -8.21 14.51
CA GLN A 130 -5.87 -8.64 14.95
C GLN A 130 -6.74 -7.50 15.48
N VAL A 131 -6.60 -6.33 14.90
CA VAL A 131 -7.44 -5.16 15.17
C VAL A 131 -8.37 -4.89 14.00
N ASN A 132 -9.64 -4.60 14.28
CA ASN A 132 -10.57 -4.15 13.29
C ASN A 132 -10.66 -2.61 13.27
N TYR A 133 -11.36 -2.05 12.28
CA TYR A 133 -11.53 -0.62 12.14
C TYR A 133 -12.12 0.03 13.41
N TYR A 134 -13.09 -0.57 14.05
CA TYR A 134 -13.73 -0.01 15.25
C TYR A 134 -12.83 -0.09 16.49
N ASP A 135 -11.99 -1.12 16.61
CA ASP A 135 -10.97 -1.18 17.67
C ASP A 135 -10.00 -0.01 17.53
N ILE A 136 -9.61 0.31 16.29
CA ILE A 136 -8.73 1.45 15.99
C ILE A 136 -9.41 2.79 16.30
N GLN A 137 -10.70 2.95 15.97
CA GLN A 137 -11.44 4.16 16.35
C GLN A 137 -11.52 4.33 17.88
N GLN A 138 -11.60 3.24 18.64
CA GLN A 138 -11.51 3.32 20.10
C GLN A 138 -10.12 3.71 20.58
N PHE A 139 -9.08 3.16 19.98
CA PHE A 139 -7.69 3.56 20.25
C PHE A 139 -7.48 5.05 19.99
N ILE A 140 -7.92 5.57 18.86
CA ILE A 140 -7.84 6.99 18.49
C ILE A 140 -8.56 7.85 19.55
N LYS A 141 -9.77 7.47 19.94
CA LYS A 141 -10.53 8.18 20.97
C LYS A 141 -9.83 8.18 22.32
N LYS A 142 -9.31 7.02 22.75
CA LYS A 142 -8.63 6.89 24.06
C LYS A 142 -7.27 7.58 24.09
N SER A 143 -6.60 7.72 22.95
CA SER A 143 -5.35 8.49 22.83
C SER A 143 -5.58 10.01 22.82
N GLY A 144 -6.80 10.48 23.12
CA GLY A 144 -7.13 11.91 23.15
C GLY A 144 -7.29 12.54 21.77
N GLY A 145 -7.52 11.75 20.72
CA GLY A 145 -7.61 12.25 19.34
C GLY A 145 -6.24 12.72 18.78
N ALA A 146 -5.16 12.21 19.36
CA ALA A 146 -3.80 12.60 18.96
C ALA A 146 -3.47 12.23 17.50
N CYS A 147 -4.22 11.30 16.91
CA CYS A 147 -4.09 10.85 15.54
C CYS A 147 -5.44 10.46 14.91
N ARG A 148 -5.43 10.17 13.64
CA ARG A 148 -6.50 9.55 12.85
C ARG A 148 -5.89 8.51 11.90
N LEU A 149 -6.71 7.70 11.27
CA LEU A 149 -6.24 6.90 10.14
C LEU A 149 -5.86 7.80 8.94
N PRO A 150 -4.90 7.39 8.11
CA PRO A 150 -4.65 8.03 6.83
C PRO A 150 -5.84 7.81 5.90
N THR A 151 -6.13 8.77 5.02
CA THR A 151 -6.93 8.47 3.83
C THR A 151 -6.14 7.54 2.92
N GLU A 152 -6.81 6.82 2.03
CA GLU A 152 -6.13 5.96 1.06
C GLU A 152 -5.14 6.76 0.20
N ALA A 153 -5.50 7.97 -0.19
CA ALA A 153 -4.65 8.85 -0.97
C ALA A 153 -3.43 9.34 -0.18
N GLU A 154 -3.59 9.69 1.10
CA GLU A 154 -2.46 10.03 1.98
C GLU A 154 -1.51 8.85 2.15
N TRP A 155 -2.08 7.64 2.31
CA TRP A 155 -1.27 6.43 2.44
C TRP A 155 -0.45 6.17 1.16
N GLU A 156 -1.08 6.21 -0.03
CA GLU A 156 -0.38 5.95 -1.29
C GLU A 156 0.68 7.02 -1.58
N TYR A 157 0.37 8.31 -1.37
CA TYR A 157 1.32 9.40 -1.52
C TYR A 157 2.54 9.23 -0.63
N ALA A 158 2.29 8.93 0.65
CA ALA A 158 3.34 8.69 1.63
C ALA A 158 4.18 7.45 1.27
N ALA A 159 3.55 6.35 0.85
CA ALA A 159 4.23 5.14 0.42
C ALA A 159 5.13 5.36 -0.79
N ARG A 160 4.69 6.15 -1.76
CA ARG A 160 5.48 6.48 -2.95
C ARG A 160 6.80 7.19 -2.60
N GLY A 161 6.81 8.10 -1.64
CA GLY A 161 8.00 8.88 -1.37
C GLY A 161 8.55 9.54 -2.64
N TYR A 162 7.67 10.05 -3.51
CA TYR A 162 7.92 10.59 -4.86
C TYR A 162 8.30 9.58 -5.94
N ALA A 163 8.35 8.27 -5.65
CA ALA A 163 8.63 7.25 -6.65
C ALA A 163 7.46 7.09 -7.63
N LYS A 164 7.79 6.86 -8.89
CA LYS A 164 6.85 6.51 -9.97
C LYS A 164 6.96 5.03 -10.36
N THR A 165 7.78 4.28 -9.63
CA THR A 165 8.08 2.87 -9.86
C THR A 165 7.07 1.97 -9.14
N ARG A 166 7.16 0.67 -9.39
CA ARG A 166 6.30 -0.37 -8.81
C ARG A 166 6.37 -0.39 -7.28
N TYR A 167 7.58 -0.23 -6.74
CA TYR A 167 7.89 -0.06 -5.31
C TYR A 167 8.61 1.27 -5.13
N PHE A 168 8.68 1.80 -3.92
CA PHE A 168 9.36 3.07 -3.69
C PHE A 168 10.89 3.01 -3.94
N TRP A 169 11.47 1.82 -3.99
CA TRP A 169 12.89 1.59 -4.28
C TRP A 169 13.18 1.21 -5.72
N GLY A 170 12.17 1.01 -6.58
CA GLY A 170 12.35 0.61 -7.98
C GLY A 170 11.30 -0.37 -8.48
N ASN A 171 11.58 -1.07 -9.59
CA ASN A 171 10.62 -1.98 -10.22
C ASN A 171 10.83 -3.45 -9.83
N VAL A 172 11.98 -3.80 -9.25
CA VAL A 172 12.33 -5.15 -8.84
C VAL A 172 12.20 -5.28 -7.33
N MET A 173 11.67 -6.43 -6.85
CA MET A 173 11.59 -6.69 -5.42
C MET A 173 12.98 -6.75 -4.79
N ASP A 174 13.13 -6.07 -3.65
CA ASP A 174 14.34 -6.08 -2.84
C ASP A 174 13.97 -6.24 -1.36
N GLY A 175 14.37 -7.36 -0.79
CA GLY A 175 14.12 -7.70 0.62
C GLY A 175 14.80 -6.78 1.65
N ALA A 176 15.66 -5.85 1.21
CA ALA A 176 16.22 -4.82 2.08
C ALA A 176 15.18 -3.78 2.53
N TYR A 177 14.02 -3.69 1.85
CA TYR A 177 13.00 -2.67 2.07
C TYR A 177 11.68 -3.20 2.62
N ALA A 178 11.44 -4.51 2.58
CA ALA A 178 10.17 -5.09 3.00
C ALA A 178 10.33 -6.46 3.67
N TRP A 179 9.45 -6.75 4.64
CA TRP A 179 9.19 -8.08 5.15
C TRP A 179 8.01 -8.68 4.39
N PHE A 180 8.23 -9.78 3.65
CA PHE A 180 7.25 -10.44 2.80
C PHE A 180 7.45 -11.96 2.80
N GLU A 181 6.68 -12.74 2.03
CA GLU A 181 6.64 -14.20 2.11
C GLU A 181 8.00 -14.90 1.99
N ASP A 182 8.94 -14.33 1.22
CA ASP A 182 10.24 -14.96 0.97
C ASP A 182 11.27 -14.72 2.08
N ASN A 183 11.07 -13.76 2.99
CA ASN A 183 12.08 -13.36 3.96
C ASN A 183 11.58 -13.10 5.39
N SER A 184 10.31 -13.36 5.66
CA SER A 184 9.65 -13.01 6.92
C SER A 184 9.58 -14.14 7.94
N ASP A 185 9.99 -15.36 7.57
CA ASP A 185 9.77 -16.56 8.40
C ASP A 185 8.29 -16.74 8.82
N LYS A 186 7.36 -16.25 7.98
CA LYS A 186 5.90 -16.30 8.18
C LYS A 186 5.41 -15.66 9.48
N THR A 187 6.06 -14.59 9.90
CA THR A 187 5.69 -13.84 11.11
C THR A 187 5.93 -12.34 10.92
N THR A 188 5.31 -11.52 11.77
CA THR A 188 5.63 -10.10 11.89
C THR A 188 7.04 -9.92 12.45
N HIS A 189 7.64 -8.78 12.16
CA HIS A 189 8.96 -8.37 12.64
C HIS A 189 8.89 -7.05 13.41
N PRO A 190 9.89 -6.74 14.27
CA PRO A 190 9.99 -5.43 14.88
C PRO A 190 9.93 -4.33 13.82
N VAL A 191 9.16 -3.27 14.11
CA VAL A 191 9.01 -2.16 13.18
C VAL A 191 10.35 -1.46 12.91
N GLY A 192 10.54 -0.93 11.71
CA GLY A 192 11.70 -0.10 11.38
C GLY A 192 12.99 -0.86 11.04
N GLN A 193 12.98 -2.16 10.92
CA GLN A 193 14.17 -2.93 10.57
C GLN A 193 14.54 -2.88 9.08
N LYS A 194 13.60 -2.62 8.21
CA LYS A 194 13.82 -2.45 6.77
C LYS A 194 14.13 -0.99 6.44
N LYS A 195 14.79 -0.76 5.30
CA LYS A 195 15.13 0.60 4.84
C LYS A 195 13.87 1.44 4.60
N PRO A 196 13.85 2.71 5.04
CA PRO A 196 12.72 3.60 4.82
C PRO A 196 12.64 4.12 3.39
N ASN A 197 11.50 4.70 3.05
CA ASN A 197 11.34 5.51 1.85
C ASN A 197 11.92 6.94 2.05
N ARG A 198 11.78 7.80 1.04
CA ARG A 198 12.36 9.17 1.05
C ARG A 198 11.76 10.10 2.11
N PHE A 199 10.56 9.80 2.64
CA PHE A 199 9.99 10.53 3.79
C PHE A 199 10.49 10.01 5.13
N GLY A 200 11.28 8.94 5.16
CA GLY A 200 11.71 8.29 6.39
C GLY A 200 10.65 7.37 6.99
N LEU A 201 9.68 6.92 6.19
CA LEU A 201 8.64 5.97 6.58
C LEU A 201 9.14 4.54 6.35
N HIS A 202 9.02 3.70 7.36
CA HIS A 202 9.37 2.28 7.31
C HIS A 202 8.13 1.42 7.15
N ASP A 203 8.34 0.21 6.64
CA ASP A 203 7.34 -0.86 6.57
C ASP A 203 6.04 -0.46 5.81
N MET A 204 6.15 0.53 4.88
CA MET A 204 5.03 0.89 4.00
C MET A 204 4.62 -0.25 3.08
N MET A 205 5.49 -1.25 2.90
CA MET A 205 5.24 -2.47 2.16
C MET A 205 5.69 -3.66 2.98
N GLY A 206 4.79 -4.63 3.19
CA GLY A 206 5.04 -5.82 3.98
C GLY A 206 4.74 -5.62 5.47
N ASN A 207 5.30 -6.46 6.31
CA ASN A 207 5.05 -6.60 7.74
C ASN A 207 3.55 -6.83 8.05
N VAL A 208 2.70 -5.80 8.13
CA VAL A 208 1.25 -5.97 8.23
C VAL A 208 0.50 -5.12 7.20
N TRP A 209 -0.67 -5.58 6.76
CA TRP A 209 -1.61 -4.73 6.04
C TRP A 209 -2.07 -3.59 6.95
N GLU A 210 -2.38 -2.43 6.36
CA GLU A 210 -2.75 -1.24 7.11
C GLU A 210 -4.14 -0.74 6.75
N TRP A 211 -4.99 -0.55 7.78
CA TRP A 211 -6.28 0.10 7.64
C TRP A 211 -6.12 1.55 7.19
N THR A 212 -6.99 1.97 6.25
CA THR A 212 -7.20 3.37 5.90
C THR A 212 -8.60 3.84 6.26
N GLU A 213 -8.85 5.16 6.19
CA GLU A 213 -10.14 5.75 6.54
C GLU A 213 -11.22 5.50 5.48
N ASP A 214 -10.81 5.28 4.21
CA ASP A 214 -11.71 5.30 3.07
C ASP A 214 -12.57 4.04 2.97
N TRP A 215 -13.81 4.22 2.51
CA TRP A 215 -14.61 3.11 2.03
C TRP A 215 -14.11 2.64 0.67
N TYR A 216 -14.06 1.33 0.48
CA TYR A 216 -13.58 0.73 -0.77
C TYR A 216 -14.60 0.89 -1.90
N THR A 217 -14.08 1.24 -3.07
CA THR A 217 -14.75 1.15 -4.37
C THR A 217 -13.93 0.29 -5.32
N PRO A 218 -14.59 -0.45 -6.23
CA PRO A 218 -13.88 -1.36 -7.14
C PRO A 218 -13.04 -0.65 -8.22
N TYR A 219 -13.07 0.67 -8.30
CA TYR A 219 -12.26 1.52 -9.18
C TYR A 219 -12.32 2.98 -8.73
N TYR A 220 -11.34 3.77 -9.13
CA TYR A 220 -11.35 5.22 -8.92
C TYR A 220 -12.23 5.92 -9.97
N VAL A 221 -12.74 7.11 -9.67
CA VAL A 221 -13.56 7.87 -10.61
C VAL A 221 -12.73 8.52 -11.72
N GLY A 222 -11.42 8.67 -11.52
CA GLY A 222 -10.50 9.21 -12.53
C GLY A 222 -10.51 10.73 -12.69
N ASN A 223 -11.15 11.46 -11.79
CA ASN A 223 -11.15 12.91 -11.77
C ASN A 223 -9.99 13.45 -10.92
N LYS A 224 -9.57 14.69 -11.19
CA LYS A 224 -8.66 15.42 -10.30
C LYS A 224 -9.34 15.71 -8.98
N GLU A 225 -8.65 15.36 -7.86
CA GLU A 225 -9.18 15.51 -6.51
C GLU A 225 -8.19 16.24 -5.59
N THR A 226 -8.73 16.92 -4.57
CA THR A 226 -7.93 17.56 -3.53
C THR A 226 -8.36 17.05 -2.16
N ASN A 227 -7.42 16.47 -1.42
CA ASN A 227 -7.65 15.82 -0.12
C ASN A 227 -8.84 14.86 -0.13
N PRO A 228 -8.90 13.88 -1.05
CA PRO A 228 -10.03 12.96 -1.11
C PRO A 228 -10.13 12.13 0.17
N THR A 229 -11.35 11.77 0.54
CA THR A 229 -11.67 10.96 1.71
C THR A 229 -12.46 9.70 1.33
N GLY A 230 -12.49 9.38 0.03
CA GLY A 230 -13.27 8.29 -0.51
C GLY A 230 -14.79 8.53 -0.44
N PRO A 231 -15.59 7.51 -0.72
CA PRO A 231 -17.05 7.57 -0.62
C PRO A 231 -17.51 7.85 0.81
N LYS A 232 -18.68 8.49 0.95
CA LYS A 232 -19.27 8.79 2.28
C LYS A 232 -19.71 7.54 3.02
N GLU A 233 -20.04 6.48 2.31
CA GLU A 233 -20.54 5.21 2.86
C GLU A 233 -20.06 4.04 1.99
N GLY A 234 -20.03 2.83 2.57
CA GLY A 234 -19.63 1.62 1.89
C GLY A 234 -19.77 0.40 2.82
N GLU A 235 -19.48 -0.77 2.31
CA GLU A 235 -19.51 -2.01 3.07
C GLU A 235 -18.14 -2.38 3.66
N ASN A 236 -17.10 -2.11 2.92
CA ASN A 236 -15.73 -2.50 3.23
C ASN A 236 -14.82 -1.28 3.26
N LYS A 237 -13.81 -1.31 4.12
CA LYS A 237 -12.75 -0.31 4.22
C LYS A 237 -11.53 -0.74 3.41
N VAL A 238 -10.80 0.22 2.85
CA VAL A 238 -9.56 -0.05 2.14
C VAL A 238 -8.47 -0.44 3.13
N ILE A 239 -7.67 -1.44 2.77
CA ILE A 239 -6.40 -1.79 3.43
C ILE A 239 -5.27 -1.82 2.40
N ARG A 240 -4.08 -1.45 2.82
CA ARG A 240 -2.93 -1.18 1.93
C ARG A 240 -1.66 -1.85 2.45
N GLY A 241 -0.63 -1.96 1.58
CA GLY A 241 0.75 -2.28 1.93
C GLY A 241 1.17 -3.73 1.76
N GLY A 242 0.26 -4.68 1.83
CA GLY A 242 0.64 -6.09 1.94
C GLY A 242 1.12 -6.44 3.34
N SER A 243 1.55 -7.67 3.53
CA SER A 243 2.01 -8.17 4.83
C SER A 243 3.21 -9.09 4.68
N PHE A 244 3.71 -9.58 5.79
CA PHE A 244 4.79 -10.57 5.84
C PHE A 244 4.47 -11.87 5.07
N ASP A 245 3.20 -12.20 4.85
CA ASP A 245 2.76 -13.41 4.12
C ASP A 245 2.28 -13.08 2.69
N SER A 246 2.56 -11.89 2.21
CA SER A 246 2.18 -11.44 0.87
C SER A 246 3.28 -11.69 -0.14
N SER A 247 2.89 -12.08 -1.37
CA SER A 247 3.83 -12.17 -2.48
C SER A 247 4.34 -10.79 -2.91
N ALA A 248 5.51 -10.75 -3.54
CA ALA A 248 6.06 -9.52 -4.12
C ALA A 248 5.04 -8.74 -4.97
N GLY A 249 4.16 -9.46 -5.69
CA GLY A 249 3.10 -8.86 -6.47
C GLY A 249 2.09 -8.05 -5.66
N ALA A 250 1.82 -8.44 -4.42
CA ALA A 250 0.88 -7.77 -3.54
C ALA A 250 1.48 -6.56 -2.79
N LEU A 251 2.81 -6.40 -2.81
CA LEU A 251 3.52 -5.29 -2.18
C LEU A 251 3.66 -4.05 -3.08
N ARG A 252 3.05 -4.03 -4.27
CA ARG A 252 3.11 -2.82 -5.10
C ARG A 252 2.51 -1.63 -4.38
N ILE A 253 3.08 -0.44 -4.60
CA ILE A 253 2.56 0.81 -4.00
C ILE A 253 1.07 0.98 -4.27
N THR A 254 0.63 0.69 -5.49
CA THR A 254 -0.74 0.89 -5.94
C THR A 254 -1.68 -0.23 -5.56
N ASN A 255 -1.15 -1.39 -5.10
CA ASN A 255 -1.98 -2.51 -4.70
C ASN A 255 -2.90 -2.14 -3.55
N ARG A 256 -4.16 -2.47 -3.71
CA ARG A 256 -5.21 -2.20 -2.73
C ARG A 256 -6.06 -3.46 -2.53
N THR A 257 -6.61 -3.59 -1.37
CA THR A 257 -7.62 -4.59 -1.06
C THR A 257 -8.58 -4.04 -0.01
N TRP A 258 -9.50 -4.84 0.44
CA TRP A 258 -10.55 -4.37 1.31
C TRP A 258 -10.93 -5.42 2.37
N LEU A 259 -11.48 -4.94 3.47
CA LEU A 259 -12.02 -5.78 4.52
C LEU A 259 -13.25 -5.14 5.17
N ASN A 260 -14.20 -5.97 5.57
CA ASN A 260 -15.33 -5.47 6.36
C ASN A 260 -14.83 -4.88 7.69
N PRO A 261 -15.27 -3.66 8.07
CA PRO A 261 -14.74 -2.95 9.24
C PRO A 261 -14.93 -3.67 10.58
N LYS A 262 -15.77 -4.71 10.64
CA LYS A 262 -15.99 -5.55 11.83
C LYS A 262 -14.99 -6.70 11.92
N ASN A 263 -14.31 -7.05 10.82
CA ASN A 263 -13.43 -8.20 10.78
C ASN A 263 -12.03 -7.84 11.27
N ARG A 264 -11.40 -8.74 12.01
CA ARG A 264 -10.02 -8.66 12.49
C ARG A 264 -9.06 -9.52 11.69
N VAL A 265 -9.58 -10.34 10.82
CA VAL A 265 -8.83 -11.34 10.06
C VAL A 265 -9.29 -11.33 8.62
N PHE A 266 -8.35 -11.49 7.72
CA PHE A 266 -8.61 -11.67 6.31
C PHE A 266 -8.81 -13.15 6.02
N SER A 267 -9.95 -13.53 5.47
CA SER A 267 -10.18 -14.90 5.01
C SER A 267 -9.95 -14.93 3.50
N LYS A 268 -8.92 -15.61 3.04
CA LYS A 268 -8.81 -15.97 1.62
C LYS A 268 -9.95 -16.94 1.32
N VAL A 269 -10.98 -16.49 0.65
CA VAL A 269 -11.92 -17.39 -0.01
C VAL A 269 -11.20 -17.90 -1.25
N ALA A 270 -10.85 -19.19 -1.27
CA ALA A 270 -10.28 -19.82 -2.45
C ALA A 270 -11.32 -19.78 -3.58
N THR A 271 -11.00 -19.12 -4.67
CA THR A 271 -11.87 -18.92 -5.84
C THR A 271 -12.07 -20.17 -6.70
N TYR A 272 -11.62 -21.35 -6.26
CA TYR A 272 -11.85 -22.63 -6.95
C TYR A 272 -12.03 -23.76 -5.93
N GLY A 273 -13.24 -23.95 -5.42
CA GLY A 273 -13.72 -25.26 -4.92
C GLY A 273 -13.03 -25.90 -3.69
N GLY A 274 -12.12 -25.24 -3.05
CA GLY A 274 -11.47 -25.69 -1.82
C GLY A 274 -11.72 -24.67 -0.70
N SER A 275 -12.32 -25.11 0.42
CA SER A 275 -12.38 -24.30 1.62
C SER A 275 -10.99 -24.22 2.23
N VAL A 276 -10.34 -23.08 2.11
CA VAL A 276 -9.14 -22.79 2.88
C VAL A 276 -9.56 -21.86 4.00
N ASP A 277 -9.76 -22.43 5.17
CA ASP A 277 -10.01 -21.71 6.44
C ASP A 277 -8.68 -21.11 6.98
N GLU A 278 -7.85 -20.54 6.12
CA GLU A 278 -6.69 -19.78 6.56
C GLU A 278 -7.13 -18.39 6.99
N LYS A 279 -7.21 -18.20 8.27
CA LYS A 279 -7.44 -16.90 8.90
C LYS A 279 -6.12 -16.17 9.02
N TYR A 280 -5.94 -15.13 8.23
CA TYR A 280 -4.74 -14.29 8.26
C TYR A 280 -4.92 -13.15 9.26
N ASN A 281 -4.04 -13.07 10.26
CA ASN A 281 -4.16 -12.21 11.44
C ASN A 281 -3.15 -11.06 11.41
N PHE A 282 -2.88 -10.47 10.25
CA PHE A 282 -1.78 -9.51 10.10
C PHE A 282 -2.24 -8.20 9.47
N ILE A 283 -3.28 -7.64 10.09
CA ILE A 283 -3.79 -6.32 9.73
C ILE A 283 -3.64 -5.42 10.94
N GLY A 284 -2.82 -4.40 10.78
CA GLY A 284 -2.57 -3.34 11.74
C GLY A 284 -2.90 -1.97 11.15
N PHE A 285 -2.21 -0.93 11.58
CA PHE A 285 -2.40 0.43 11.11
C PHE A 285 -1.25 1.34 11.50
N ARG A 286 -1.18 2.50 10.88
CA ARG A 286 -0.41 3.66 11.33
C ARG A 286 -1.29 4.89 11.45
N CYS A 287 -0.88 5.85 12.26
CA CYS A 287 -1.60 7.10 12.45
C CYS A 287 -1.12 8.21 11.52
N THR A 288 -2.03 9.13 11.22
CA THR A 288 -1.72 10.44 10.65
C THR A 288 -2.27 11.55 11.54
N LYS A 289 -1.79 12.77 11.32
CA LYS A 289 -2.31 13.97 11.96
C LYS A 289 -2.32 15.11 10.96
N SER A 290 -3.47 15.75 10.79
CA SER A 290 -3.59 16.94 9.95
C SER A 290 -2.84 18.11 10.56
N ILE A 291 -2.19 18.91 9.71
CA ILE A 291 -1.64 20.19 10.12
C ILE A 291 -2.76 21.22 9.97
N ALA A 292 -3.06 21.95 11.04
CA ALA A 292 -4.06 23.02 10.97
C ALA A 292 -3.65 24.03 9.89
N ALA A 293 -4.58 24.35 8.98
CA ALA A 293 -4.36 25.48 8.08
C ALA A 293 -4.04 26.73 8.90
N PRO A 294 -3.09 27.59 8.46
CA PRO A 294 -2.92 28.88 9.10
C PRO A 294 -4.28 29.60 9.13
N PRO A 295 -4.58 30.33 10.22
CA PRO A 295 -5.83 31.10 10.27
C PRO A 295 -5.90 31.97 9.01
N ALA A 296 -7.06 31.95 8.34
CA ALA A 296 -7.27 32.77 7.16
C ALA A 296 -6.87 34.21 7.53
N GLU A 297 -5.95 34.81 6.77
CA GLU A 297 -5.59 36.20 6.95
C GLU A 297 -6.89 37.01 6.90
N THR A 298 -7.20 37.72 7.99
CA THR A 298 -8.32 38.61 8.04
C THR A 298 -8.12 39.63 6.91
N PRO A 299 -9.04 39.76 5.96
CA PRO A 299 -8.87 40.73 4.89
C PRO A 299 -8.61 42.12 5.52
N PRO A 300 -7.66 42.87 5.00
CA PRO A 300 -7.35 44.19 5.56
C PRO A 300 -8.64 45.01 5.65
N ALA A 301 -8.83 45.68 6.81
CA ALA A 301 -9.98 46.51 7.03
C ALA A 301 -10.14 47.49 5.85
N PRO A 302 -11.36 47.72 5.36
CA PRO A 302 -11.59 48.63 4.24
C PRO A 302 -11.02 49.97 4.57
N SER A 303 -10.17 50.54 3.72
CA SER A 303 -9.62 51.86 3.86
C SER A 303 -10.74 52.88 4.09
N PRO A 304 -10.61 53.82 5.04
CA PRO A 304 -11.66 54.83 5.26
C PRO A 304 -11.91 55.58 3.96
N SER A 305 -13.17 55.55 3.51
CA SER A 305 -13.63 56.30 2.34
C SER A 305 -13.35 57.78 2.55
N LYS A 306 -12.52 58.34 1.65
CA LYS A 306 -12.35 59.84 1.64
C LYS A 306 -13.70 60.41 1.32
N GLU A 307 -14.38 60.95 2.33
CA GLU A 307 -15.57 61.81 2.16
C GLU A 307 -15.17 63.01 1.28
N LYS A 308 -15.84 63.16 0.15
CA LYS A 308 -15.72 64.36 -0.70
C LYS A 308 -16.39 65.54 0.06
N PRO A 309 -15.73 66.69 0.17
CA PRO A 309 -16.34 67.88 0.78
C PRO A 309 -17.56 68.31 -0.04
N ILE A 310 -18.68 68.47 0.65
CA ILE A 310 -19.90 69.07 0.13
C ILE A 310 -19.63 70.57 -0.14
N GLN A 311 -19.55 70.94 -1.41
CA GLN A 311 -19.56 72.33 -1.77
C GLN A 311 -20.96 72.92 -1.54
N LYS A 312 -21.01 74.01 -0.70
CA LYS A 312 -22.19 74.86 -0.53
C LYS A 312 -22.27 75.87 -1.63
#